data_c4610c5f5cd383c98f52282d76ad3eb3
#
_entry.id   c4610c5f5cd383c98f52282d76ad3eb3
#
_cell.length_a   1.000
_cell.length_b   1.000
_cell.length_c   1.000
_cell.angle_alpha   90.00
_cell.angle_beta   90.00
_cell.angle_gamma   90.00
#
_symmetry.space_group_name_H-M   'P 1'
#
loop_
_entity.id
_entity.type
_entity.pdbx_description
1 polymer ?
#
loop_
_entity_poly.entity_id
_entity_poly.type
_entity_poly.pdbx_seq_one_letter_code
_entity_poly.pdbx_strand_id
1 'polypeptide(L)'
;SSFDMRKGTTPMGAIETMMIDAAYAQIGKHLNLPTHAYMGLSDSKLNDNQAGLESGIGAVLAALAGINVISGPGMMDFESCQSLEKLVVDNEICGMAKRMIRGISQRDEPLALNLFEEITPETQFLSKPNTRKWYRQEHIFPDIIDRDTYDEWAGKGNKSIADRAADRIEEILKQPVSLIDADIQKELKKVMLKDAKNNGLSSLP
;
A
#
# COMPACT_ATOMS: atom_id res chain seq x y z
N SER A 1 -15.44 8.43 -11.75
CA SER A 1 -15.99 7.11 -11.36
C SER A 1 -17.09 6.66 -12.32
N SER A 2 -17.29 5.36 -12.40
CA SER A 2 -18.40 4.74 -13.11
C SER A 2 -19.68 4.81 -12.23
N PHE A 3 -20.83 4.58 -12.85
CA PHE A 3 -22.11 4.52 -12.13
C PHE A 3 -22.77 3.16 -12.35
N ASP A 4 -23.04 2.43 -11.27
CA ASP A 4 -23.79 1.17 -11.37
C ASP A 4 -25.30 1.47 -11.41
N MET A 5 -25.86 1.44 -12.61
CA MET A 5 -27.30 1.68 -12.85
C MET A 5 -28.23 0.69 -12.12
N ARG A 6 -27.73 -0.50 -11.78
CA ARG A 6 -28.52 -1.55 -11.11
C ARG A 6 -28.66 -1.29 -9.61
N LYS A 7 -27.64 -0.70 -9.01
CA LYS A 7 -27.54 -0.43 -7.57
C LYS A 7 -27.76 1.03 -7.21
N GLY A 8 -27.62 1.94 -8.17
CA GLY A 8 -27.69 3.38 -7.94
C GLY A 8 -26.48 3.91 -7.15
N THR A 9 -25.30 3.28 -7.33
CA THR A 9 -24.07 3.62 -6.61
C THR A 9 -22.95 4.02 -7.56
N THR A 10 -21.93 4.69 -7.04
CA THR A 10 -20.72 5.08 -7.78
C THR A 10 -19.52 4.31 -7.22
N PRO A 11 -19.30 3.04 -7.66
CA PRO A 11 -18.22 2.23 -7.12
C PRO A 11 -16.86 2.80 -7.51
N MET A 12 -16.03 3.04 -6.50
CA MET A 12 -14.68 3.57 -6.64
C MET A 12 -13.65 2.46 -6.83
N GLY A 13 -13.89 1.30 -6.21
CA GLY A 13 -13.09 0.09 -6.37
C GLY A 13 -13.42 -0.75 -7.61
N ALA A 14 -14.40 -0.33 -8.44
CA ALA A 14 -14.77 -1.06 -9.65
C ALA A 14 -13.69 -0.94 -10.74
N ILE A 15 -13.52 -2.02 -11.51
CA ILE A 15 -12.52 -2.05 -12.59
C ILE A 15 -12.78 -0.99 -13.65
N GLU A 16 -14.04 -0.65 -13.92
CA GLU A 16 -14.42 0.40 -14.86
C GLU A 16 -13.93 1.78 -14.40
N THR A 17 -14.02 2.07 -13.10
CA THR A 17 -13.46 3.30 -12.53
C THR A 17 -11.94 3.32 -12.68
N MET A 18 -11.26 2.22 -12.34
CA MET A 18 -9.83 2.10 -12.51
C MET A 18 -9.38 2.27 -13.96
N MET A 19 -10.14 1.75 -14.93
CA MET A 19 -9.88 1.94 -16.36
C MET A 19 -10.00 3.42 -16.78
N ILE A 20 -11.01 4.13 -16.29
CA ILE A 20 -11.18 5.57 -16.54
C ILE A 20 -9.98 6.34 -15.98
N ASP A 21 -9.56 6.02 -14.76
CA ASP A 21 -8.43 6.68 -14.09
C ASP A 21 -7.11 6.43 -14.82
N ALA A 22 -6.88 5.21 -15.29
CA ALA A 22 -5.72 4.89 -16.13
C ALA A 22 -5.76 5.63 -17.48
N ALA A 23 -6.94 5.75 -18.09
CA ALA A 23 -7.10 6.43 -19.37
C ALA A 23 -6.84 7.94 -19.25
N TYR A 24 -7.41 8.61 -18.24
CA TYR A 24 -7.15 10.03 -18.07
C TYR A 24 -5.70 10.32 -17.66
N ALA A 25 -5.04 9.40 -16.95
CA ALA A 25 -3.62 9.53 -16.65
C ALA A 25 -2.76 9.57 -17.91
N GLN A 26 -3.13 8.82 -18.96
CA GLN A 26 -2.46 8.89 -20.27
C GLN A 26 -2.66 10.27 -20.92
N ILE A 27 -3.86 10.84 -20.81
CA ILE A 27 -4.16 12.20 -21.31
C ILE A 27 -3.31 13.23 -20.54
N GLY A 28 -3.26 13.13 -19.21
CA GLY A 28 -2.44 14.01 -18.39
C GLY A 28 -0.98 13.97 -18.78
N LYS A 29 -0.42 12.78 -19.03
CA LYS A 29 0.95 12.61 -19.51
C LYS A 29 1.17 13.20 -20.89
N HIS A 30 0.24 13.03 -21.82
CA HIS A 30 0.29 13.64 -23.14
C HIS A 30 0.36 15.17 -23.05
N LEU A 31 -0.35 15.76 -22.09
CA LEU A 31 -0.35 17.20 -21.84
C LEU A 31 0.79 17.66 -20.90
N ASN A 32 1.68 16.75 -20.50
CA ASN A 32 2.77 16.99 -19.54
C ASN A 32 2.27 17.54 -18.19
N LEU A 33 1.15 17.03 -17.71
CA LEU A 33 0.53 17.38 -16.44
C LEU A 33 0.69 16.25 -15.42
N PRO A 34 0.93 16.57 -14.14
CA PRO A 34 0.85 15.57 -13.08
C PRO A 34 -0.59 15.08 -12.91
N THR A 35 -0.75 13.82 -12.54
CA THR A 35 -2.04 13.15 -12.36
C THR A 35 -2.21 12.64 -10.94
N HIS A 36 -3.44 12.65 -10.46
CA HIS A 36 -3.85 12.12 -9.16
C HIS A 36 -5.09 11.23 -9.36
N ALA A 37 -5.16 10.13 -8.61
CA ALA A 37 -6.33 9.26 -8.62
C ALA A 37 -6.63 8.68 -7.23
N TYR A 38 -7.91 8.44 -6.98
CA TYR A 38 -8.40 7.61 -5.88
C TYR A 38 -8.38 6.15 -6.33
N MET A 39 -7.25 5.50 -6.16
CA MET A 39 -7.03 4.09 -6.48
C MET A 39 -6.30 3.40 -5.32
N GLY A 40 -6.32 2.06 -5.28
CA GLY A 40 -5.79 1.31 -4.15
C GLY A 40 -6.70 1.35 -2.92
N LEU A 41 -7.99 1.56 -3.15
CA LEU A 41 -9.08 1.55 -2.18
C LEU A 41 -10.06 0.41 -2.46
N SER A 42 -11.12 0.30 -1.65
CA SER A 42 -12.16 -0.70 -1.87
C SER A 42 -13.56 -0.17 -1.56
N ASP A 43 -14.55 -0.71 -2.26
CA ASP A 43 -15.97 -0.49 -1.98
C ASP A 43 -16.49 -1.45 -0.89
N SER A 44 -15.67 -2.40 -0.42
CA SER A 44 -16.05 -3.33 0.65
C SER A 44 -16.32 -2.59 1.97
N LYS A 45 -17.25 -3.11 2.75
CA LYS A 45 -17.59 -2.66 4.10
C LYS A 45 -16.79 -3.39 5.17
N LEU A 46 -16.05 -4.41 4.76
CA LEU A 46 -15.21 -5.24 5.62
C LEU A 46 -13.78 -5.27 5.06
N ASN A 47 -12.80 -5.43 5.94
CA ASN A 47 -11.42 -5.67 5.54
C ASN A 47 -11.25 -7.16 5.19
N ASP A 48 -11.85 -7.58 4.09
CA ASP A 48 -11.96 -8.96 3.62
C ASP A 48 -11.26 -9.19 2.27
N ASN A 49 -11.59 -10.30 1.61
CA ASN A 49 -11.01 -10.65 0.32
C ASN A 49 -11.33 -9.61 -0.77
N GLN A 50 -12.53 -9.01 -0.75
CA GLN A 50 -12.89 -7.95 -1.69
C GLN A 50 -12.00 -6.73 -1.48
N ALA A 51 -11.79 -6.34 -0.22
CA ALA A 51 -10.94 -5.20 0.11
C ALA A 51 -9.52 -5.37 -0.43
N GLY A 52 -8.92 -6.56 -0.22
CA GLY A 52 -7.59 -6.86 -0.73
C GLY A 52 -7.52 -6.94 -2.26
N LEU A 53 -8.54 -7.52 -2.89
CA LEU A 53 -8.63 -7.67 -4.35
C LEU A 53 -8.67 -6.30 -5.06
N GLU A 54 -9.61 -5.45 -4.66
CA GLU A 54 -9.81 -4.13 -5.26
C GLU A 54 -8.61 -3.22 -5.03
N SER A 55 -8.10 -3.15 -3.79
CA SER A 55 -6.90 -2.37 -3.49
C SER A 55 -5.67 -2.87 -4.25
N GLY A 56 -5.49 -4.19 -4.34
CA GLY A 56 -4.36 -4.79 -5.03
C GLY A 56 -4.34 -4.48 -6.52
N ILE A 57 -5.46 -4.70 -7.21
CA ILE A 57 -5.59 -4.41 -8.65
C ILE A 57 -5.44 -2.90 -8.88
N GLY A 58 -6.12 -2.08 -8.08
CA GLY A 58 -6.07 -0.62 -8.20
C GLY A 58 -4.66 -0.05 -8.02
N ALA A 59 -3.93 -0.48 -6.99
CA ALA A 59 -2.57 -0.02 -6.74
C ALA A 59 -1.60 -0.41 -7.86
N VAL A 60 -1.70 -1.66 -8.35
CA VAL A 60 -0.87 -2.16 -9.44
C VAL A 60 -1.15 -1.40 -10.74
N LEU A 61 -2.42 -1.25 -11.11
CA LEU A 61 -2.81 -0.54 -12.32
C LEU A 61 -2.39 0.93 -12.27
N ALA A 62 -2.60 1.61 -11.14
CA ALA A 62 -2.20 2.99 -10.95
C ALA A 62 -0.67 3.17 -11.08
N ALA A 63 0.10 2.26 -10.49
CA ALA A 63 1.55 2.26 -10.59
C ALA A 63 2.03 2.06 -12.04
N LEU A 64 1.46 1.09 -12.76
CA LEU A 64 1.78 0.81 -14.16
C LEU A 64 1.33 1.95 -15.09
N ALA A 65 0.17 2.56 -14.83
CA ALA A 65 -0.28 3.75 -15.54
C ALA A 65 0.59 4.98 -15.24
N GLY A 66 1.44 4.92 -14.21
CA GLY A 66 2.35 5.98 -13.80
C GLY A 66 1.61 7.20 -13.27
N ILE A 67 0.53 7.00 -12.53
CA ILE A 67 -0.18 8.06 -11.80
C ILE A 67 0.76 8.59 -10.72
N ASN A 68 0.88 9.91 -10.62
CA ASN A 68 1.86 10.57 -9.76
C ASN A 68 1.47 10.50 -8.27
N VAL A 69 0.18 10.66 -7.97
CA VAL A 69 -0.36 10.64 -6.61
C VAL A 69 -1.56 9.70 -6.54
N ILE A 70 -1.52 8.78 -5.60
CA ILE A 70 -2.56 7.79 -5.35
C ILE A 70 -3.00 7.95 -3.89
N SER A 71 -4.25 8.27 -3.62
CA SER A 71 -4.75 8.63 -2.30
C SER A 71 -5.87 7.73 -1.77
N GLY A 72 -6.01 6.51 -2.31
CA GLY A 72 -7.02 5.56 -1.87
C GLY A 72 -6.66 4.61 -0.71
N PRO A 73 -5.35 4.36 -0.37
CA PRO A 73 -5.01 3.40 0.67
C PRO A 73 -5.71 3.66 2.00
N GLY A 74 -6.29 2.60 2.59
CA GLY A 74 -7.06 2.66 3.84
C GLY A 74 -8.55 2.97 3.67
N MET A 75 -8.98 3.44 2.50
CA MET A 75 -10.37 3.82 2.23
C MET A 75 -11.24 2.61 1.89
N MET A 76 -12.46 2.63 2.41
CA MET A 76 -13.51 1.61 2.26
C MET A 76 -14.85 2.27 1.99
N ASP A 77 -15.85 1.46 1.64
CA ASP A 77 -17.25 1.87 1.47
C ASP A 77 -17.40 3.13 0.59
N PHE A 78 -16.92 3.05 -0.64
CA PHE A 78 -16.98 4.18 -1.61
C PHE A 78 -16.31 5.46 -1.07
N GLU A 79 -15.21 5.35 -0.34
CA GLU A 79 -14.50 6.45 0.35
C GLU A 79 -15.25 7.04 1.57
N SER A 80 -16.35 6.41 2.01
CA SER A 80 -17.14 6.90 3.13
C SER A 80 -16.49 6.66 4.50
N CYS A 81 -15.53 5.74 4.58
CA CYS A 81 -14.80 5.46 5.81
C CYS A 81 -13.35 5.03 5.56
N GLN A 82 -12.57 5.02 6.64
CA GLN A 82 -11.22 4.47 6.66
C GLN A 82 -11.06 3.47 7.80
N SER A 83 -10.21 2.46 7.60
CA SER A 83 -9.76 1.55 8.64
C SER A 83 -8.24 1.63 8.79
N LEU A 84 -7.76 1.66 10.02
CA LEU A 84 -6.33 1.64 10.31
C LEU A 84 -5.71 0.29 9.89
N GLU A 85 -6.42 -0.82 10.13
CA GLU A 85 -5.98 -2.15 9.70
C GLU A 85 -5.89 -2.23 8.17
N LYS A 86 -6.90 -1.67 7.49
CA LYS A 86 -6.85 -1.57 6.03
C LYS A 86 -5.68 -0.74 5.54
N LEU A 87 -5.39 0.39 6.19
CA LEU A 87 -4.27 1.24 5.82
C LEU A 87 -2.92 0.50 5.95
N VAL A 88 -2.75 -0.31 6.99
CA VAL A 88 -1.56 -1.14 7.17
C VAL A 88 -1.46 -2.23 6.08
N VAL A 89 -2.58 -2.89 5.75
CA VAL A 89 -2.63 -3.86 4.65
C VAL A 89 -2.33 -3.19 3.31
N ASP A 90 -2.93 -2.04 3.04
CA ASP A 90 -2.71 -1.31 1.79
C ASP A 90 -1.29 -0.74 1.67
N ASN A 91 -0.61 -0.45 2.78
CA ASN A 91 0.80 -0.10 2.78
C ASN A 91 1.66 -1.26 2.24
N GLU A 92 1.37 -2.52 2.61
CA GLU A 92 2.02 -3.69 2.04
C GLU A 92 1.75 -3.80 0.53
N ILE A 93 0.47 -3.63 0.12
CA ILE A 93 0.07 -3.64 -1.29
C ILE A 93 0.84 -2.57 -2.07
N CYS A 94 0.94 -1.35 -1.56
CA CYS A 94 1.71 -0.28 -2.17
C CYS A 94 3.21 -0.63 -2.27
N GLY A 95 3.76 -1.27 -1.24
CA GLY A 95 5.14 -1.79 -1.25
C GLY A 95 5.36 -2.79 -2.38
N MET A 96 4.42 -3.73 -2.57
CA MET A 96 4.46 -4.74 -3.64
C MET A 96 4.34 -4.09 -5.02
N ALA A 97 3.42 -3.14 -5.21
CA ALA A 97 3.27 -2.40 -6.45
C ALA A 97 4.55 -1.62 -6.80
N LYS A 98 5.14 -0.92 -5.84
CA LYS A 98 6.43 -0.21 -6.01
C LYS A 98 7.56 -1.17 -6.36
N ARG A 99 7.62 -2.36 -5.74
CA ARG A 99 8.63 -3.37 -6.09
C ARG A 99 8.46 -3.84 -7.52
N MET A 100 7.23 -4.03 -7.97
CA MET A 100 6.93 -4.49 -9.33
C MET A 100 7.34 -3.46 -10.38
N ILE A 101 6.99 -2.18 -10.23
CA ILE A 101 7.37 -1.13 -11.20
C ILE A 101 8.87 -0.84 -11.23
N ARG A 102 9.61 -1.16 -10.17
CA ARG A 102 11.06 -1.10 -10.17
C ARG A 102 11.69 -2.08 -11.17
N GLY A 103 10.93 -3.12 -11.56
CA GLY A 103 11.33 -4.11 -12.55
C GLY A 103 12.45 -5.05 -12.06
N ILE A 104 13.05 -5.73 -13.02
CA ILE A 104 14.17 -6.65 -12.80
C ILE A 104 15.45 -5.91 -13.16
N SER A 105 16.34 -5.76 -12.20
CA SER A 105 17.65 -5.13 -12.42
C SER A 105 18.64 -6.16 -12.96
N GLN A 106 19.41 -5.75 -13.96
CA GLN A 106 20.56 -6.53 -14.38
C GLN A 106 21.56 -6.61 -13.23
N ARG A 107 21.96 -7.81 -12.87
CA ARG A 107 22.90 -8.11 -11.80
C ARG A 107 24.05 -8.93 -12.38
N ASP A 108 25.26 -8.51 -12.07
CA ASP A 108 26.50 -9.11 -12.56
C ASP A 108 26.61 -9.17 -14.10
N GLU A 109 27.80 -9.08 -14.63
CA GLU A 109 28.07 -9.15 -16.07
C GLU A 109 28.65 -10.53 -16.45
N PRO A 110 28.29 -11.08 -17.60
CA PRO A 110 27.23 -10.71 -18.54
C PRO A 110 25.89 -11.41 -18.19
N LEU A 111 25.05 -10.81 -17.38
CA LEU A 111 23.77 -11.37 -16.90
C LEU A 111 23.92 -12.66 -16.07
N ALA A 112 25.05 -12.81 -15.37
CA ALA A 112 25.42 -14.00 -14.61
C ALA A 112 25.48 -15.30 -15.44
N LEU A 113 25.68 -15.20 -16.76
CA LEU A 113 25.75 -16.36 -17.66
C LEU A 113 26.83 -17.37 -17.28
N ASN A 114 27.94 -16.89 -16.72
CA ASN A 114 29.02 -17.72 -16.18
C ASN A 114 28.54 -18.72 -15.11
N LEU A 115 27.45 -18.43 -14.39
CA LEU A 115 26.90 -19.36 -13.42
C LEU A 115 26.23 -20.58 -14.08
N PHE A 116 25.75 -20.43 -15.32
CA PHE A 116 25.08 -21.52 -16.04
C PHE A 116 26.06 -22.61 -16.49
N GLU A 117 27.33 -22.29 -16.67
CA GLU A 117 28.36 -23.25 -17.03
C GLU A 117 28.62 -24.28 -15.89
N GLU A 118 28.28 -23.89 -14.67
CA GLU A 118 28.47 -24.72 -13.47
C GLU A 118 27.19 -25.42 -12.98
N ILE A 119 26.05 -25.25 -13.71
CA ILE A 119 24.77 -25.81 -13.27
C ILE A 119 24.70 -27.30 -13.62
N THR A 120 24.40 -28.11 -12.61
CA THR A 120 24.06 -29.53 -12.73
C THR A 120 22.68 -29.77 -12.10
N PRO A 121 22.06 -30.95 -12.31
CA PRO A 121 20.80 -31.29 -11.64
C PRO A 121 20.86 -31.20 -10.08
N GLU A 122 22.05 -31.34 -9.51
CA GLU A 122 22.29 -31.30 -8.05
C GLU A 122 22.63 -29.89 -7.56
N THR A 123 22.67 -28.90 -8.42
CA THR A 123 23.08 -27.54 -8.05
C THR A 123 22.14 -26.95 -6.99
N GLN A 124 22.71 -26.54 -5.85
CA GLN A 124 22.01 -25.84 -4.77
C GLN A 124 22.18 -24.33 -4.91
N PHE A 125 21.18 -23.65 -5.47
CA PHE A 125 21.24 -22.21 -5.71
C PHE A 125 21.35 -21.37 -4.44
N LEU A 126 20.79 -21.83 -3.31
CA LEU A 126 20.83 -21.12 -2.04
C LEU A 126 22.26 -20.91 -1.53
N SER A 127 23.20 -21.81 -1.85
CA SER A 127 24.59 -21.71 -1.45
C SER A 127 25.45 -20.83 -2.36
N LYS A 128 24.97 -20.51 -3.57
CA LYS A 128 25.75 -19.75 -4.55
C LYS A 128 25.99 -18.31 -4.09
N PRO A 129 27.19 -17.77 -4.28
CA PRO A 129 27.55 -16.40 -3.89
C PRO A 129 26.62 -15.32 -4.50
N ASN A 130 26.21 -15.51 -5.75
CA ASN A 130 25.30 -14.62 -6.46
C ASN A 130 23.95 -14.52 -5.73
N THR A 131 23.33 -15.65 -5.36
CA THR A 131 22.07 -15.67 -4.58
C THR A 131 22.24 -14.92 -3.26
N ARG A 132 23.29 -15.20 -2.50
CA ARG A 132 23.57 -14.57 -1.21
C ARG A 132 23.83 -13.07 -1.31
N LYS A 133 24.42 -12.62 -2.42
CA LYS A 133 24.71 -11.20 -2.69
C LYS A 133 23.44 -10.40 -2.98
N TRP A 134 22.50 -10.97 -3.77
CA TRP A 134 21.42 -10.19 -4.36
C TRP A 134 20.04 -10.44 -3.79
N TYR A 135 19.77 -11.53 -3.06
CA TYR A 135 18.42 -11.91 -2.63
C TYR A 135 17.71 -10.80 -1.82
N ARG A 136 18.45 -10.07 -0.97
CA ARG A 136 17.86 -9.00 -0.16
C ARG A 136 17.43 -7.78 -0.97
N GLN A 137 18.03 -7.57 -2.13
CA GLN A 137 17.70 -6.44 -3.00
C GLN A 137 16.60 -6.79 -4.00
N GLU A 138 16.48 -8.07 -4.34
CA GLU A 138 15.49 -8.56 -5.29
C GLU A 138 14.15 -8.90 -4.62
N HIS A 139 14.17 -9.32 -3.37
CA HIS A 139 12.96 -9.63 -2.64
C HIS A 139 12.40 -8.41 -1.92
N ILE A 140 11.09 -8.37 -1.77
CA ILE A 140 10.42 -7.56 -0.76
C ILE A 140 10.25 -8.42 0.50
N PHE A 141 10.52 -7.85 1.66
CA PHE A 141 10.30 -8.47 2.96
C PHE A 141 9.12 -7.76 3.61
N PRO A 142 7.92 -8.35 3.53
CA PRO A 142 6.72 -7.73 4.09
C PRO A 142 6.71 -7.79 5.62
N ASP A 143 6.05 -6.82 6.24
CA ASP A 143 5.90 -6.78 7.69
C ASP A 143 4.75 -7.68 8.18
N ILE A 144 3.61 -7.62 7.48
CA ILE A 144 2.39 -8.31 7.93
C ILE A 144 1.90 -9.43 6.99
N ILE A 145 2.43 -9.53 5.77
CA ILE A 145 2.10 -10.63 4.86
C ILE A 145 2.82 -11.90 5.33
N ASP A 146 2.06 -12.98 5.50
CA ASP A 146 2.58 -14.25 5.91
C ASP A 146 3.36 -14.95 4.80
N ARG A 147 4.54 -15.45 5.15
CA ARG A 147 5.38 -16.30 4.31
C ARG A 147 5.98 -17.47 5.12
N ASP A 148 5.40 -17.73 6.28
CA ASP A 148 5.82 -18.83 7.14
C ASP A 148 5.36 -20.18 6.57
N THR A 149 5.96 -21.26 7.03
CA THR A 149 5.40 -22.58 6.85
C THR A 149 4.13 -22.74 7.66
N TYR A 150 3.28 -23.73 7.32
CA TYR A 150 2.04 -23.97 8.08
C TYR A 150 2.31 -24.17 9.58
N ASP A 151 3.34 -24.95 9.92
CA ASP A 151 3.66 -25.26 11.32
C ASP A 151 4.16 -24.01 12.07
N GLU A 152 4.94 -23.16 11.43
CA GLU A 152 5.37 -21.88 12.01
C GLU A 152 4.21 -20.93 12.22
N TRP A 153 3.33 -20.77 11.22
CA TRP A 153 2.11 -19.97 11.32
C TRP A 153 1.18 -20.47 12.44
N ALA A 154 0.98 -21.81 12.52
CA ALA A 154 0.18 -22.43 13.58
C ALA A 154 0.81 -22.21 14.96
N GLY A 155 2.13 -22.33 15.07
CA GLY A 155 2.90 -22.07 16.30
C GLY A 155 2.86 -20.62 16.75
N LYS A 156 2.60 -19.67 15.82
CA LYS A 156 2.44 -18.23 16.09
C LYS A 156 0.99 -17.81 16.38
N GLY A 157 0.06 -18.77 16.53
CA GLY A 157 -1.32 -18.53 16.95
C GLY A 157 -2.33 -18.34 15.82
N ASN A 158 -2.05 -18.86 14.63
CA ASN A 158 -2.97 -18.87 13.47
C ASN A 158 -3.51 -17.48 13.08
N LYS A 159 -2.70 -16.44 13.23
CA LYS A 159 -3.12 -15.07 12.99
C LYS A 159 -3.47 -14.81 11.52
N SER A 160 -4.64 -14.20 11.29
CA SER A 160 -5.00 -13.65 9.98
C SER A 160 -4.17 -12.41 9.66
N ILE A 161 -4.24 -11.91 8.43
CA ILE A 161 -3.60 -10.64 8.07
C ILE A 161 -4.21 -9.46 8.84
N ALA A 162 -5.51 -9.51 9.14
CA ALA A 162 -6.18 -8.49 9.94
C ALA A 162 -5.65 -8.46 11.38
N ASP A 163 -5.44 -9.63 12.01
CA ASP A 163 -4.84 -9.72 13.34
C ASP A 163 -3.43 -9.15 13.38
N ARG A 164 -2.60 -9.49 12.37
CA ARG A 164 -1.24 -8.96 12.26
C ARG A 164 -1.22 -7.45 12.01
N ALA A 165 -2.20 -6.94 11.24
CA ALA A 165 -2.35 -5.49 11.04
C ALA A 165 -2.73 -4.77 12.35
N ALA A 166 -3.64 -5.35 13.13
CA ALA A 166 -4.00 -4.82 14.46
C ALA A 166 -2.80 -4.79 15.41
N ASP A 167 -2.02 -5.87 15.50
CA ASP A 167 -0.78 -5.89 16.28
C ASP A 167 0.19 -4.77 15.84
N ARG A 168 0.33 -4.59 14.53
CA ARG A 168 1.22 -3.56 13.95
C ARG A 168 0.77 -2.14 14.31
N ILE A 169 -0.54 -1.88 14.30
CA ILE A 169 -1.11 -0.60 14.74
C ILE A 169 -0.77 -0.34 16.19
N GLU A 170 -0.96 -1.34 17.07
CA GLU A 170 -0.60 -1.19 18.48
C GLU A 170 0.89 -0.84 18.69
N GLU A 171 1.77 -1.46 17.90
CA GLU A 171 3.21 -1.14 17.94
C GLU A 171 3.49 0.31 17.52
N ILE A 172 2.86 0.76 16.42
CA ILE A 172 3.04 2.12 15.91
C ILE A 172 2.53 3.14 16.94
N LEU A 173 1.36 2.91 17.53
CA LEU A 173 0.75 3.83 18.48
C LEU A 173 1.47 3.91 19.83
N LYS A 174 2.27 2.90 20.19
CA LYS A 174 3.15 2.95 21.38
C LYS A 174 4.32 3.91 21.21
N GLN A 175 4.66 4.28 19.98
CA GLN A 175 5.76 5.22 19.74
C GLN A 175 5.25 6.66 19.90
N PRO A 176 5.79 7.46 20.81
CA PRO A 176 5.38 8.85 20.95
C PRO A 176 5.89 9.63 19.74
N VAL A 177 5.00 9.91 18.81
CA VAL A 177 5.34 10.70 17.62
C VAL A 177 4.85 12.13 17.81
N SER A 178 5.60 12.95 18.52
CA SER A 178 5.53 14.39 18.29
C SER A 178 6.85 14.87 17.72
N LEU A 179 6.88 15.07 16.41
CA LEU A 179 8.00 15.70 15.69
C LEU A 179 7.96 17.25 15.83
N ILE A 180 6.94 17.78 16.52
CA ILE A 180 6.71 19.21 16.66
C ILE A 180 7.16 19.63 18.06
N ASP A 181 7.99 20.66 18.14
CA ASP A 181 8.43 21.29 19.38
C ASP A 181 7.24 21.65 20.29
N ALA A 182 7.40 21.47 21.60
CA ALA A 182 6.33 21.67 22.57
C ALA A 182 5.78 23.11 22.57
N ASP A 183 6.63 24.10 22.29
CA ASP A 183 6.19 25.50 22.24
C ASP A 183 5.41 25.79 20.95
N ILE A 184 5.81 25.21 19.83
CA ILE A 184 5.05 25.25 18.58
C ILE A 184 3.67 24.58 18.76
N GLN A 185 3.60 23.43 19.45
CA GLN A 185 2.31 22.77 19.76
C GLN A 185 1.38 23.68 20.57
N LYS A 186 1.91 24.40 21.58
CA LYS A 186 1.13 25.36 22.38
C LYS A 186 0.60 26.50 21.51
N GLU A 187 1.43 27.04 20.63
CA GLU A 187 1.00 28.12 19.73
C GLU A 187 -0.07 27.64 18.76
N LEU A 188 0.09 26.45 18.14
CA LEU A 188 -0.93 25.86 17.28
C LEU A 188 -2.25 25.68 18.03
N LYS A 189 -2.23 25.12 19.26
CA LYS A 189 -3.42 24.97 20.09
C LYS A 189 -4.09 26.32 20.40
N LYS A 190 -3.33 27.39 20.66
CA LYS A 190 -3.91 28.73 20.85
C LYS A 190 -4.63 29.24 19.61
N VAL A 191 -4.02 29.07 18.42
CA VAL A 191 -4.62 29.46 17.15
C VAL A 191 -5.92 28.69 16.91
N MET A 192 -5.89 27.38 17.09
CA MET A 192 -7.07 26.51 16.94
C MET A 192 -8.18 26.87 17.91
N LEU A 193 -7.86 27.11 19.20
CA LEU A 193 -8.84 27.52 20.22
C LEU A 193 -9.45 28.90 19.92
N LYS A 194 -8.67 29.84 19.42
CA LYS A 194 -9.17 31.16 19.02
C LYS A 194 -10.16 31.02 17.87
N ASP A 195 -9.84 30.22 16.87
CA ASP A 195 -10.73 29.98 15.74
C ASP A 195 -12.01 29.24 16.16
N ALA A 196 -11.89 28.19 16.99
CA ALA A 196 -13.03 27.47 17.54
C ALA A 196 -13.98 28.40 18.29
N LYS A 197 -13.47 29.30 19.13
CA LYS A 197 -14.28 30.30 19.85
C LYS A 197 -14.98 31.27 18.89
N ASN A 198 -14.31 31.73 17.85
CA ASN A 198 -14.91 32.59 16.83
C ASN A 198 -16.06 31.90 16.11
N ASN A 199 -16.06 30.59 16.03
CA ASN A 199 -17.09 29.75 15.42
C ASN A 199 -18.07 29.14 16.45
N GLY A 200 -18.12 29.67 17.70
CA GLY A 200 -19.09 29.27 18.71
C GLY A 200 -18.77 27.97 19.46
N LEU A 201 -17.57 27.41 19.31
CA LEU A 201 -17.15 26.22 20.04
C LEU A 201 -16.40 26.61 21.32
N SER A 202 -16.70 25.93 22.45
CA SER A 202 -16.05 26.20 23.74
C SER A 202 -14.71 25.47 23.90
N SER A 203 -14.48 24.40 23.16
CA SER A 203 -13.27 23.57 23.20
C SER A 203 -12.92 23.05 21.81
N LEU A 204 -11.70 22.54 21.65
CA LEU A 204 -11.34 21.70 20.52
C LEU A 204 -11.99 20.32 20.67
N PRO A 205 -12.35 19.66 19.55
CA PRO A 205 -12.87 18.31 19.55
C PRO A 205 -11.87 17.29 20.10
#